data_f2784ac63b620b2b6a6c705faad28e5d
#
_entry.id   f2784ac63b620b2b6a6c705faad28e5d
#
_cell.length_a   1.000
_cell.length_b   1.000
_cell.length_c   1.000
_cell.angle_alpha   90.00
_cell.angle_beta   90.00
_cell.angle_gamma   90.00
#
_symmetry.space_group_name_H-M   'P 1'
#
loop_
_entity.id
_entity.type
_entity.pdbx_description
1 polymer ?
#
loop_
_entity_poly.entity_id
_entity_poly.type
_entity_poly.pdbx_seq_one_letter_code
_entity_poly.pdbx_strand_id
1 'polypeptide(L)'
;MNENDKLNILWTTDNKDTIFNMLSMYVINSKNRGWWKHINIILWGASVKLVANDTQVQTEILEMLQSGITIEACQDCCENFGVASIITNLGITVRYM
;
A
#
# COMPACT_ATOMS: atom_id res chain seq x y z
N MET A 1 -2.31 -22.60 2.67
CA MET A 1 -1.09 -21.81 2.45
C MET A 1 0.10 -22.68 2.71
N ASN A 2 1.17 -22.44 2.02
CA ASN A 2 2.42 -23.15 2.26
C ASN A 2 3.38 -22.30 3.08
N GLU A 3 4.53 -22.85 3.39
CA GLU A 3 5.51 -22.19 4.25
C GLU A 3 6.13 -20.93 3.67
N ASN A 4 6.03 -20.73 2.36
CA ASN A 4 6.60 -19.58 1.65
C ASN A 4 5.56 -18.50 1.39
N ASP A 5 4.56 -18.44 2.22
CA ASP A 5 3.42 -17.55 2.02
C ASP A 5 3.85 -16.10 1.96
N LYS A 6 3.85 -15.59 0.75
CA LYS A 6 4.10 -14.19 0.47
C LYS A 6 3.06 -13.70 -0.53
N LEU A 7 2.36 -12.65 -0.19
CA LEU A 7 1.39 -12.02 -1.06
C LEU A 7 1.94 -10.68 -1.53
N ASN A 8 2.08 -10.51 -2.83
CA ASN A 8 2.39 -9.23 -3.43
C ASN A 8 1.15 -8.68 -4.08
N ILE A 9 0.79 -7.45 -3.75
CA ILE A 9 -0.40 -6.80 -4.28
C ILE A 9 0.02 -5.57 -5.07
N LEU A 10 -0.36 -5.53 -6.33
CA LEU A 10 -0.20 -4.34 -7.16
C LEU A 10 -1.45 -3.49 -7.02
N TRP A 11 -1.30 -2.32 -6.40
CA TRP A 11 -2.41 -1.41 -6.14
C TRP A 11 -2.31 -0.21 -7.08
N THR A 12 -3.21 -0.16 -8.06
CA THR A 12 -3.23 0.90 -9.07
C THR A 12 -4.46 1.79 -9.00
N THR A 13 -5.52 1.34 -8.32
CA THR A 13 -6.82 2.04 -8.30
C THR A 13 -6.82 3.25 -7.39
N ASP A 14 -7.57 4.27 -7.78
CA ASP A 14 -7.90 5.42 -6.93
C ASP A 14 -9.36 5.37 -6.43
N ASN A 15 -10.04 4.25 -6.63
CA ASN A 15 -11.41 4.07 -6.17
C ASN A 15 -11.44 3.76 -4.67
N LYS A 16 -11.91 4.71 -3.87
CA LYS A 16 -11.91 4.58 -2.40
C LYS A 16 -12.79 3.43 -1.91
N ASP A 17 -13.90 3.17 -2.54
CA ASP A 17 -14.76 2.06 -2.15
C ASP A 17 -14.05 0.72 -2.29
N THR A 18 -13.32 0.52 -3.38
CA THR A 18 -12.51 -0.68 -3.58
C THR A 18 -11.41 -0.78 -2.52
N ILE A 19 -10.77 0.34 -2.21
CA ILE A 19 -9.68 0.38 -1.24
C ILE A 19 -10.18 0.01 0.16
N PHE A 20 -11.24 0.66 0.64
CA PHE A 20 -11.72 0.46 2.01
C PHE A 20 -12.50 -0.84 2.17
N ASN A 21 -13.31 -1.22 1.19
CA ASN A 21 -14.23 -2.34 1.33
C ASN A 21 -13.69 -3.65 0.77
N MET A 22 -12.54 -3.62 0.12
CA MET A 22 -11.92 -4.84 -0.39
C MET A 22 -10.44 -4.92 -0.03
N LEU A 23 -9.62 -3.99 -0.50
CA LEU A 23 -8.18 -4.09 -0.35
C LEU A 23 -7.73 -4.00 1.11
N SER A 24 -8.07 -2.91 1.80
CA SER A 24 -7.66 -2.69 3.18
C SER A 24 -8.22 -3.78 4.10
N MET A 25 -9.49 -4.08 3.95
CA MET A 25 -10.16 -5.11 4.72
C MET A 25 -9.48 -6.47 4.55
N TYR A 26 -9.19 -6.87 3.31
CA TYR A 26 -8.54 -8.14 3.03
C TYR A 26 -7.13 -8.21 3.61
N VAL A 27 -6.29 -7.19 3.36
CA VAL A 27 -4.88 -7.27 3.77
C VAL A 27 -4.71 -7.21 5.27
N ILE A 28 -5.48 -6.37 5.96
CA ILE A 28 -5.39 -6.26 7.42
C ILE A 28 -5.91 -7.55 8.08
N ASN A 29 -7.06 -8.05 7.63
CA ASN A 29 -7.61 -9.30 8.15
C ASN A 29 -6.67 -10.48 7.88
N SER A 30 -6.11 -10.56 6.67
CA SER A 30 -5.18 -11.62 6.29
C SER A 30 -3.95 -11.63 7.18
N LYS A 31 -3.41 -10.45 7.46
CA LYS A 31 -2.22 -10.32 8.30
C LYS A 31 -2.53 -10.70 9.74
N ASN A 32 -3.63 -10.19 10.28
CA ASN A 32 -4.02 -10.46 11.67
C ASN A 32 -4.38 -11.92 11.91
N ARG A 33 -4.92 -12.60 10.90
CA ARG A 33 -5.29 -14.01 11.00
C ARG A 33 -4.15 -14.96 10.62
N GLY A 34 -3.02 -14.42 10.18
CA GLY A 34 -1.88 -15.23 9.80
C GLY A 34 -2.07 -16.01 8.51
N TRP A 35 -2.94 -15.56 7.61
CA TRP A 35 -3.16 -16.23 6.32
C TRP A 35 -1.92 -16.16 5.43
N TRP A 36 -1.17 -15.06 5.54
CA TRP A 36 0.07 -14.84 4.81
C TRP A 36 1.16 -14.43 5.78
N LYS A 37 2.35 -14.97 5.63
CA LYS A 37 3.48 -14.57 6.46
C LYS A 37 3.95 -13.16 6.14
N HIS A 38 3.99 -12.84 4.85
CA HIS A 38 4.45 -11.56 4.33
C HIS A 38 3.45 -11.00 3.35
N ILE A 39 3.07 -9.77 3.53
CA ILE A 39 2.23 -9.04 2.58
C ILE A 39 2.99 -7.80 2.18
N ASN A 40 3.19 -7.62 0.88
CA ASN A 40 3.84 -6.46 0.29
C ASN A 40 2.90 -5.82 -0.71
N ILE A 41 2.72 -4.51 -0.60
CA ILE A 41 1.86 -3.75 -1.50
C ILE A 41 2.74 -2.83 -2.35
N ILE A 42 2.47 -2.79 -3.64
CA ILE A 42 3.18 -1.94 -4.58
C ILE A 42 2.19 -0.91 -5.13
N LEU A 43 2.44 0.36 -4.82
CA LEU A 43 1.65 1.48 -5.33
C LEU A 43 2.20 1.91 -6.68
N TRP A 44 1.31 1.96 -7.68
CA TRP A 44 1.69 2.33 -9.04
C TRP A 44 0.56 3.11 -9.71
N GLY A 45 0.89 4.14 -10.45
CA GLY A 45 -0.11 4.93 -11.17
C GLY A 45 -0.99 5.75 -10.25
N ALA A 46 -2.30 5.71 -10.50
CA ALA A 46 -3.27 6.56 -9.81
C ALA A 46 -3.30 6.38 -8.29
N SER A 47 -2.96 5.21 -7.79
CA SER A 47 -2.92 4.96 -6.34
C SER A 47 -1.88 5.83 -5.63
N VAL A 48 -0.76 6.12 -6.28
CA VAL A 48 0.29 6.97 -5.72
C VAL A 48 -0.25 8.37 -5.43
N LYS A 49 -0.95 8.94 -6.39
CA LYS A 49 -1.54 10.27 -6.26
C LYS A 49 -2.61 10.30 -5.17
N LEU A 50 -3.45 9.28 -5.12
CA LEU A 50 -4.49 9.20 -4.10
C LEU A 50 -3.90 9.12 -2.70
N VAL A 51 -2.94 8.25 -2.48
CA VAL A 51 -2.28 8.08 -1.16
C VAL A 51 -1.65 9.39 -0.72
N ALA A 52 -1.04 10.13 -1.63
CA ALA A 52 -0.38 11.39 -1.29
C ALA A 52 -1.36 12.50 -0.91
N ASN A 53 -2.62 12.43 -1.36
CA ASN A 53 -3.57 13.54 -1.25
C ASN A 53 -4.80 13.25 -0.38
N ASP A 54 -4.99 12.04 0.11
CA ASP A 54 -6.19 11.65 0.85
C ASP A 54 -5.84 11.21 2.27
N THR A 55 -6.29 11.97 3.26
CA THR A 55 -5.96 11.69 4.67
C THR A 55 -6.59 10.41 5.19
N GLN A 56 -7.77 10.03 4.71
CA GLN A 56 -8.39 8.76 5.11
C GLN A 56 -7.60 7.58 4.60
N VAL A 57 -7.14 7.66 3.35
CA VAL A 57 -6.29 6.62 2.76
C VAL A 57 -4.95 6.54 3.49
N GLN A 58 -4.37 7.68 3.86
CA GLN A 58 -3.12 7.72 4.63
C GLN A 58 -3.29 7.05 6.00
N THR A 59 -4.42 7.21 6.64
CA THR A 59 -4.71 6.54 7.91
C THR A 59 -4.72 5.01 7.73
N GLU A 60 -5.33 4.52 6.66
CA GLU A 60 -5.31 3.10 6.33
C GLU A 60 -3.89 2.60 6.04
N ILE A 61 -3.09 3.39 5.34
CA ILE A 61 -1.68 3.07 5.07
C ILE A 61 -0.92 2.89 6.38
N LEU A 62 -1.08 3.82 7.32
CA LEU A 62 -0.40 3.73 8.61
C LEU A 62 -0.83 2.49 9.39
N GLU A 63 -2.10 2.15 9.35
CA GLU A 63 -2.62 0.93 9.98
C GLU A 63 -2.02 -0.33 9.36
N MET A 64 -1.92 -0.37 8.04
CA MET A 64 -1.28 -1.48 7.32
C MET A 64 0.18 -1.64 7.74
N LEU A 65 0.92 -0.54 7.79
CA LEU A 65 2.33 -0.56 8.19
C LEU A 65 2.49 -1.03 9.64
N GLN A 66 1.61 -0.59 10.54
CA GLN A 66 1.62 -1.03 11.94
C GLN A 66 1.31 -2.52 12.08
N SER A 67 0.54 -3.07 11.15
CA SER A 67 0.22 -4.49 11.13
C SER A 67 1.36 -5.35 10.58
N GLY A 68 2.45 -4.74 10.12
CA GLY A 68 3.59 -5.44 9.58
C GLY A 68 3.56 -5.66 8.07
N ILE A 69 2.65 -4.99 7.37
CA ILE A 69 2.58 -5.01 5.91
C ILE A 69 3.63 -4.05 5.36
N THR A 70 4.36 -4.46 4.34
CA THR A 70 5.33 -3.58 3.67
C THR A 70 4.69 -2.91 2.47
N ILE A 71 5.03 -1.66 2.23
CA ILE A 71 4.46 -0.88 1.13
C ILE A 71 5.58 -0.18 0.37
N GLU A 72 5.60 -0.36 -0.94
CA GLU A 72 6.53 0.28 -1.85
C GLU A 72 5.77 1.13 -2.86
N ALA A 73 6.41 2.14 -3.39
CA ALA A 73 5.80 2.99 -4.43
C ALA A 73 6.77 3.19 -5.58
N CYS A 74 6.23 3.28 -6.78
CA CYS A 74 6.98 3.55 -7.99
C CYS A 74 7.57 4.97 -7.94
N GLN A 75 8.89 5.09 -8.03
CA GLN A 75 9.57 6.38 -7.93
C GLN A 75 9.22 7.30 -9.10
N ASP A 76 9.13 6.75 -10.32
CA ASP A 76 8.74 7.57 -11.49
C ASP A 76 7.36 8.19 -11.30
N CYS A 77 6.41 7.42 -10.76
CA CYS A 77 5.08 7.94 -10.47
C CYS A 77 5.12 9.03 -9.41
N CYS A 78 5.90 8.82 -8.34
CA CYS A 78 6.05 9.81 -7.28
C CYS A 78 6.64 11.12 -7.81
N GLU A 79 7.64 11.01 -8.70
CA GLU A 79 8.26 12.18 -9.32
C GLU A 79 7.30 12.89 -10.26
N ASN A 80 6.58 12.14 -11.08
CA ASN A 80 5.62 12.70 -12.03
C ASN A 80 4.50 13.47 -11.34
N PHE A 81 4.05 12.99 -10.18
CA PHE A 81 3.02 13.67 -9.39
C PHE A 81 3.59 14.67 -8.39
N GLY A 82 4.93 14.74 -8.23
CA GLY A 82 5.57 15.66 -7.30
C GLY A 82 5.31 15.32 -5.84
N VAL A 83 5.17 14.04 -5.50
CA VAL A 83 4.72 13.60 -4.16
C VAL A 83 5.72 12.68 -3.45
N ALA A 84 6.94 12.57 -3.95
CA ALA A 84 7.92 11.63 -3.39
C ALA A 84 8.15 11.83 -1.89
N SER A 85 8.28 13.08 -1.43
CA SER A 85 8.51 13.37 0.00
C SER A 85 7.32 12.98 0.86
N ILE A 86 6.10 13.25 0.39
CA ILE A 86 4.88 12.89 1.13
C ILE A 86 4.81 11.37 1.30
N ILE A 87 5.03 10.63 0.22
CA ILE A 87 4.97 9.17 0.23
C ILE A 87 6.06 8.60 1.14
N THR A 88 7.28 9.10 1.04
CA THR A 88 8.39 8.66 1.89
C THR A 88 8.11 8.92 3.36
N ASN A 89 7.54 10.08 3.68
CA ASN A 89 7.25 10.46 5.07
C ASN A 89 6.16 9.59 5.70
N LEU A 90 5.34 8.93 4.91
CA LEU A 90 4.35 7.98 5.42
C LEU A 90 4.97 6.64 5.86
N GLY A 91 6.22 6.38 5.51
CA GLY A 91 6.87 5.11 5.81
C GLY A 91 6.87 4.15 4.63
N ILE A 92 6.52 4.63 3.44
CA ILE A 92 6.49 3.85 2.20
C ILE A 92 7.86 3.95 1.55
N THR A 93 8.38 2.80 1.10
CA THR A 93 9.65 2.76 0.37
C THR A 93 9.44 3.19 -1.07
N VAL A 94 10.07 4.27 -1.48
CA VAL A 94 9.99 4.75 -2.86
C VAL A 94 11.22 4.25 -3.61
N ARG A 95 11.01 3.53 -4.69
CA ARG A 95 12.09 3.01 -5.50
C ARG A 95 11.68 2.86 -6.96
N TYR A 96 12.66 2.81 -7.85
CA TYR A 96 12.41 2.52 -9.26
C TYR A 96 11.96 1.07 -9.44
N MET A 97 11.02 0.89 -10.36
CA MET A 97 10.42 -0.41 -10.64
C MET A 97 10.40 -0.70 -12.14
#